data_88b16c78c635e729cd844a942da36d2c
#
_entry.id   88b16c78c635e729cd844a942da36d2c
#
_cell.length_a   1.000
_cell.length_b   1.000
_cell.length_c   1.000
_cell.angle_alpha   90.00
_cell.angle_beta   90.00
_cell.angle_gamma   90.00
#
_symmetry.space_group_name_H-M   'P 1'
#
loop_
_entity.id
_entity.type
_entity.pdbx_description
1 polymer ?
#
loop_
_entity_poly.entity_id
_entity_poly.type
_entity_poly.pdbx_seq_one_letter_code
_entity_poly.pdbx_strand_id
1 'polypeptide(L)'
;MTASSPHAEASEWAATAPLAANETSNVTNGDYFRWEHIWPRIADFFEIPLAAPQTISLQSWMSDKGPVWDEIVRKHNLRLYRLEQLAAWAFGDFIFGCDYDVISDTTKLRQHGFHRVEESEAMFLCLLRQFRETRIIP
;
A
#
# COMPACT_ATOMS: atom_id res chain seq x y z
N MET A 1 -3.97 -0.76 7.44
CA MET A 1 -3.29 0.12 6.46
C MET A 1 -3.80 1.54 6.63
N THR A 2 -2.98 2.55 6.26
CA THR A 2 -3.38 3.96 6.32
C THR A 2 -2.83 4.68 5.09
N ALA A 3 -3.71 5.24 4.26
CA ALA A 3 -3.33 6.11 3.17
C ALA A 3 -2.90 7.50 3.71
N SER A 4 -2.13 8.24 2.93
CA SER A 4 -1.67 9.58 3.32
C SER A 4 -2.82 10.59 3.44
N SER A 5 -3.85 10.49 2.59
CA SER A 5 -5.00 11.39 2.61
C SER A 5 -5.81 11.28 3.92
N PRO A 6 -6.38 10.12 4.31
CA PRO A 6 -7.09 10.01 5.58
C PRO A 6 -6.19 10.27 6.80
N HIS A 7 -4.88 10.00 6.70
CA HIS A 7 -3.95 10.35 7.78
C HIS A 7 -3.78 11.86 7.93
N ALA A 8 -3.67 12.61 6.82
CA ALA A 8 -3.59 14.07 6.84
C ALA A 8 -4.89 14.69 7.38
N GLU A 9 -6.06 14.22 6.91
CA GLU A 9 -7.37 14.66 7.39
C GLU A 9 -7.54 14.38 8.90
N ALA A 10 -7.10 13.20 9.38
CA ALA A 10 -7.13 12.86 10.79
C ALA A 10 -6.21 13.75 11.63
N SER A 11 -5.06 14.16 11.09
CA SER A 11 -4.14 15.08 11.76
C SER A 11 -4.73 16.48 11.89
N GLU A 12 -5.39 16.98 10.84
CA GLU A 12 -6.11 18.25 10.88
C GLU A 12 -7.28 18.20 11.89
N TRP A 13 -8.08 17.12 11.83
CA TRP A 13 -9.15 16.88 12.80
C TRP A 13 -8.62 16.82 14.23
N ALA A 14 -7.53 16.11 14.48
CA ALA A 14 -6.95 15.99 15.81
C ALA A 14 -6.44 17.34 16.38
N ALA A 15 -5.99 18.24 15.50
CA ALA A 15 -5.53 19.57 15.87
C ALA A 15 -6.68 20.56 16.15
N THR A 16 -7.89 20.32 15.62
CA THR A 16 -8.99 21.30 15.63
C THR A 16 -10.23 20.84 16.41
N ALA A 17 -10.46 19.53 16.53
CA ALA A 17 -11.65 18.98 17.16
C ALA A 17 -11.53 18.96 18.70
N PRO A 18 -12.46 19.56 19.45
CA PRO A 18 -12.40 19.57 20.92
C PRO A 18 -12.38 18.16 21.54
N LEU A 19 -13.06 17.19 20.94
CA LEU A 19 -13.10 15.81 21.40
C LEU A 19 -11.78 15.03 21.15
N ALA A 20 -10.89 15.58 20.34
CA ALA A 20 -9.57 14.99 20.09
C ALA A 20 -8.49 15.52 21.05
N ALA A 21 -8.78 16.57 21.80
CA ALA A 21 -7.81 17.23 22.68
C ALA A 21 -7.28 16.28 23.76
N ASN A 22 -5.94 16.13 23.82
CA ASN A 22 -5.23 15.26 24.76
C ASN A 22 -5.61 13.77 24.65
N GLU A 23 -6.10 13.34 23.47
CA GLU A 23 -6.50 11.97 23.21
C GLU A 23 -5.54 11.27 22.24
N THR A 24 -5.41 9.95 22.39
CA THR A 24 -4.67 9.08 21.47
C THR A 24 -5.65 8.19 20.73
N SER A 25 -5.56 8.14 19.40
CA SER A 25 -6.44 7.33 18.57
C SER A 25 -5.66 6.60 17.48
N ASN A 26 -6.09 5.38 17.15
CA ASN A 26 -5.58 4.67 15.98
C ASN A 26 -6.24 5.23 14.72
N VAL A 27 -5.43 5.52 13.70
CA VAL A 27 -5.89 5.96 12.39
C VAL A 27 -5.58 4.89 11.35
N THR A 28 -6.59 4.46 10.60
CA THR A 28 -6.44 3.55 9.46
C THR A 28 -7.35 4.02 8.32
N ASN A 29 -7.32 3.31 7.18
CA ASN A 29 -8.30 3.55 6.10
C ASN A 29 -9.75 3.33 6.54
N GLY A 30 -9.98 2.58 7.61
CA GLY A 30 -11.33 2.33 8.16
C GLY A 30 -12.05 1.14 7.56
N ASP A 31 -11.50 0.53 6.52
CA ASP A 31 -11.94 -0.73 5.93
C ASP A 31 -11.06 -1.91 6.36
N TYR A 32 -11.42 -3.11 5.90
CA TYR A 32 -10.64 -4.34 6.06
C TYR A 32 -10.43 -4.98 4.70
N PHE A 33 -9.21 -5.43 4.43
CA PHE A 33 -8.90 -6.17 3.22
C PHE A 33 -7.99 -7.35 3.51
N ARG A 34 -7.93 -8.31 2.58
CA ARG A 34 -6.95 -9.39 2.55
C ARG A 34 -6.17 -9.33 1.25
N TRP A 35 -4.89 -9.64 1.32
CA TRP A 35 -4.03 -9.67 0.15
C TRP A 35 -4.53 -10.63 -0.92
N GLU A 36 -5.14 -11.75 -0.53
CA GLU A 36 -5.75 -12.72 -1.46
C GLU A 36 -6.84 -12.10 -2.36
N HIS A 37 -7.50 -11.03 -1.90
CA HIS A 37 -8.52 -10.32 -2.67
C HIS A 37 -7.92 -9.19 -3.54
N ILE A 38 -6.86 -8.54 -3.06
CA ILE A 38 -6.22 -7.43 -3.80
C ILE A 38 -5.28 -7.95 -4.90
N TRP A 39 -4.57 -9.07 -4.68
CA TRP A 39 -3.63 -9.61 -5.67
C TRP A 39 -4.24 -9.86 -7.04
N PRO A 40 -5.46 -10.47 -7.18
CA PRO A 40 -6.11 -10.60 -8.48
C PRO A 40 -6.27 -9.25 -9.19
N ARG A 41 -6.66 -8.20 -8.48
CA ARG A 41 -6.84 -6.86 -9.04
C ARG A 41 -5.53 -6.22 -9.49
N ILE A 42 -4.45 -6.48 -8.75
CA ILE A 42 -3.11 -6.03 -9.14
C ILE A 42 -2.65 -6.80 -10.39
N ALA A 43 -2.86 -8.10 -10.45
CA ALA A 43 -2.52 -8.92 -11.61
C ALA A 43 -3.31 -8.47 -12.87
N ASP A 44 -4.61 -8.21 -12.74
CA ASP A 44 -5.46 -7.67 -13.79
C ASP A 44 -4.97 -6.30 -14.27
N PHE A 45 -4.55 -5.43 -13.35
CA PHE A 45 -4.01 -4.11 -13.69
C PHE A 45 -2.76 -4.21 -14.59
N PHE A 46 -1.90 -5.18 -14.35
CA PHE A 46 -0.70 -5.43 -15.15
C PHE A 46 -0.92 -6.40 -16.31
N GLU A 47 -2.14 -6.90 -16.50
CA GLU A 47 -2.50 -7.87 -17.56
C GLU A 47 -1.65 -9.16 -17.50
N ILE A 48 -1.33 -9.59 -16.27
CA ILE A 48 -0.56 -10.82 -16.02
C ILE A 48 -1.43 -11.89 -15.38
N PRO A 49 -1.23 -13.17 -15.72
CA PRO A 49 -1.99 -14.26 -15.09
C PRO A 49 -1.63 -14.38 -13.60
N LEU A 50 -2.65 -14.54 -12.76
CA LEU A 50 -2.47 -14.81 -11.34
C LEU A 50 -1.96 -16.26 -11.16
N ALA A 51 -0.85 -16.44 -10.46
CA ALA A 51 -0.34 -17.75 -10.05
C ALA A 51 -0.79 -18.13 -8.64
N ALA A 52 -0.65 -19.40 -8.29
CA ALA A 52 -0.87 -19.85 -6.93
C ALA A 52 0.14 -19.21 -5.96
N PRO A 53 -0.26 -18.91 -4.71
CA PRO A 53 0.65 -18.36 -3.72
C PRO A 53 1.88 -19.27 -3.50
N GLN A 54 3.04 -18.65 -3.36
CA GLN A 54 4.30 -19.34 -3.08
C GLN A 54 5.00 -18.69 -1.89
N THR A 55 5.54 -19.53 -1.01
CA THR A 55 6.38 -19.07 0.10
C THR A 55 7.80 -18.84 -0.42
N ILE A 56 8.17 -17.58 -0.58
CA ILE A 56 9.50 -17.15 -1.05
C ILE A 56 10.01 -15.99 -0.19
N SER A 57 11.32 -15.77 -0.16
CA SER A 57 11.89 -14.51 0.32
C SER A 57 11.98 -13.55 -0.86
N LEU A 58 11.24 -12.46 -0.81
CA LEU A 58 11.29 -11.39 -1.81
C LEU A 58 12.68 -10.75 -1.87
N GLN A 59 13.31 -10.53 -0.70
CA GLN A 59 14.66 -9.99 -0.63
C GLN A 59 15.67 -10.85 -1.39
N SER A 60 15.62 -12.16 -1.20
CA SER A 60 16.51 -13.09 -1.90
C SER A 60 16.15 -13.21 -3.39
N TRP A 61 14.86 -13.32 -3.70
CA TRP A 61 14.37 -13.50 -5.08
C TRP A 61 14.65 -12.27 -5.96
N MET A 62 14.57 -11.06 -5.39
CA MET A 62 14.73 -9.81 -6.14
C MET A 62 16.17 -9.28 -6.18
N SER A 63 17.10 -9.95 -5.48
CA SER A 63 18.49 -9.46 -5.33
C SER A 63 19.27 -9.31 -6.63
N ASP A 64 18.94 -10.10 -7.66
CA ASP A 64 19.58 -10.13 -8.98
C ASP A 64 18.72 -9.51 -10.10
N LYS A 65 17.56 -8.93 -9.78
CA LYS A 65 16.61 -8.43 -10.79
C LYS A 65 16.86 -7.00 -11.26
N GLY A 66 17.88 -6.32 -10.76
CA GLY A 66 18.28 -4.98 -11.23
C GLY A 66 18.39 -4.88 -12.76
N PRO A 67 19.16 -5.76 -13.45
CA PRO A 67 19.25 -5.73 -14.93
C PRO A 67 17.91 -5.92 -15.65
N VAL A 68 17.02 -6.77 -15.12
CA VAL A 68 15.67 -6.95 -15.67
C VAL A 68 14.86 -5.66 -15.54
N TRP A 69 14.98 -5.00 -14.38
CA TRP A 69 14.33 -3.70 -14.17
C TRP A 69 14.85 -2.64 -15.14
N ASP A 70 16.15 -2.57 -15.38
CA ASP A 70 16.75 -1.64 -16.33
C ASP A 70 16.24 -1.85 -17.77
N GLU A 71 15.96 -3.09 -18.15
CA GLU A 71 15.32 -3.40 -19.43
C GLU A 71 13.87 -2.90 -19.49
N ILE A 72 13.10 -3.10 -18.41
CA ILE A 72 11.73 -2.60 -18.30
C ILE A 72 11.72 -1.07 -18.41
N VAL A 73 12.61 -0.39 -17.69
CA VAL A 73 12.76 1.08 -17.74
C VAL A 73 13.00 1.56 -19.17
N ARG A 74 13.92 0.93 -19.90
CA ARG A 74 14.22 1.29 -21.30
C ARG A 74 13.03 1.00 -22.23
N LYS A 75 12.42 -0.19 -22.09
CA LYS A 75 11.31 -0.64 -22.94
C LYS A 75 10.09 0.29 -22.82
N HIS A 76 9.77 0.72 -21.61
CA HIS A 76 8.57 1.51 -21.32
C HIS A 76 8.86 3.01 -21.14
N ASN A 77 10.11 3.45 -21.39
CA ASN A 77 10.52 4.86 -21.23
C ASN A 77 10.13 5.42 -19.84
N LEU A 78 10.44 4.65 -18.80
CA LEU A 78 10.14 5.03 -17.42
C LEU A 78 11.16 6.04 -16.88
N ARG A 79 10.85 6.64 -15.74
CA ARG A 79 11.81 7.43 -14.98
C ARG A 79 12.96 6.55 -14.49
N LEU A 80 14.16 7.12 -14.48
CA LEU A 80 15.38 6.40 -14.09
C LEU A 80 15.45 6.25 -12.55
N TYR A 81 14.74 5.28 -12.03
CA TYR A 81 14.89 4.82 -10.66
C TYR A 81 15.54 3.44 -10.64
N ARG A 82 16.46 3.22 -9.70
CA ARG A 82 16.95 1.86 -9.43
C ARG A 82 15.87 1.06 -8.70
N LEU A 83 15.87 -0.26 -8.88
CA LEU A 83 14.87 -1.17 -8.29
C LEU A 83 14.80 -1.02 -6.76
N GLU A 84 15.94 -0.83 -6.08
CA GLU A 84 16.03 -0.68 -4.63
C GLU A 84 15.46 0.64 -4.11
N GLN A 85 15.31 1.63 -4.99
CA GLN A 85 14.67 2.91 -4.64
C GLN A 85 13.13 2.82 -4.69
N LEU A 86 12.59 1.84 -5.41
CA LEU A 86 11.15 1.68 -5.60
C LEU A 86 10.52 0.72 -4.59
N ALA A 87 11.27 -0.27 -4.11
CA ALA A 87 10.72 -1.31 -3.27
C ALA A 87 11.67 -1.75 -2.16
N ALA A 88 11.15 -1.82 -0.94
CA ALA A 88 11.83 -2.36 0.24
C ALA A 88 11.45 -3.83 0.40
N TRP A 89 12.17 -4.75 -0.28
CA TRP A 89 11.81 -6.17 -0.34
C TRP A 89 11.79 -6.85 1.04
N ALA A 90 12.71 -6.49 1.94
CA ALA A 90 12.70 -7.00 3.32
C ALA A 90 11.43 -6.59 4.08
N PHE A 91 10.88 -5.41 3.82
CA PHE A 91 9.61 -4.98 4.38
C PHE A 91 8.44 -5.77 3.75
N GLY A 92 8.52 -6.08 2.47
CA GLY A 92 7.58 -6.98 1.80
C GLY A 92 7.56 -8.36 2.45
N ASP A 93 8.73 -8.98 2.69
CA ASP A 93 8.86 -10.26 3.39
C ASP A 93 8.21 -10.20 4.78
N PHE A 94 8.41 -9.12 5.54
CA PHE A 94 7.77 -8.91 6.84
C PHE A 94 6.24 -8.85 6.74
N ILE A 95 5.70 -8.09 5.78
CA ILE A 95 4.25 -7.92 5.62
C ILE A 95 3.57 -9.21 5.14
N PHE A 96 4.15 -9.89 4.16
CA PHE A 96 3.56 -11.11 3.58
C PHE A 96 3.88 -12.37 4.37
N GLY A 97 4.88 -12.32 5.25
CA GLY A 97 5.19 -13.41 6.19
C GLY A 97 4.32 -13.43 7.44
N CYS A 98 3.41 -12.46 7.61
CA CYS A 98 2.50 -12.40 8.75
C CYS A 98 1.38 -13.44 8.56
N ASP A 99 1.28 -14.40 9.47
CA ASP A 99 0.32 -15.52 9.46
C ASP A 99 -0.95 -15.25 10.29
N TYR A 100 -1.13 -14.02 10.77
CA TYR A 100 -2.29 -13.59 11.54
C TYR A 100 -2.86 -12.27 11.02
N ASP A 101 -4.14 -12.03 11.30
CA ASP A 101 -4.81 -10.79 10.94
C ASP A 101 -4.34 -9.63 11.83
N VAL A 102 -3.93 -8.53 11.22
CA VAL A 102 -3.56 -7.28 11.91
C VAL A 102 -4.72 -6.30 11.81
N ILE A 103 -5.49 -6.20 12.88
CA ILE A 103 -6.67 -5.33 12.95
C ILE A 103 -6.42 -4.23 13.99
N SER A 104 -6.61 -2.98 13.60
CA SER A 104 -6.55 -1.83 14.51
C SER A 104 -7.95 -1.42 14.91
N ASP A 105 -8.20 -1.29 16.21
CA ASP A 105 -9.46 -0.74 16.72
C ASP A 105 -9.49 0.78 16.49
N THR A 106 -10.44 1.23 15.69
CA THR A 106 -10.70 2.65 15.39
C THR A 106 -12.00 3.15 16.05
N THR A 107 -12.58 2.40 16.96
CA THR A 107 -13.85 2.73 17.61
C THR A 107 -13.78 4.08 18.29
N LYS A 108 -12.72 4.34 19.07
CA LYS A 108 -12.51 5.62 19.76
C LYS A 108 -12.49 6.79 18.79
N LEU A 109 -11.74 6.67 17.69
CA LEU A 109 -11.65 7.71 16.65
C LEU A 109 -13.04 8.08 16.11
N ARG A 110 -13.85 7.07 15.81
CA ARG A 110 -15.23 7.25 15.30
C ARG A 110 -16.17 7.86 16.35
N GLN A 111 -16.08 7.43 17.60
CA GLN A 111 -16.87 7.99 18.70
C GLN A 111 -16.54 9.46 18.96
N HIS A 112 -15.34 9.91 18.62
CA HIS A 112 -14.92 11.31 18.73
C HIS A 112 -15.19 12.14 17.47
N GLY A 113 -15.88 11.56 16.48
CA GLY A 113 -16.43 12.28 15.32
C GLY A 113 -15.61 12.23 14.04
N PHE A 114 -14.53 11.44 13.97
CA PHE A 114 -13.81 11.22 12.72
C PHE A 114 -14.35 9.97 12.01
N HIS A 115 -15.06 10.16 10.90
CA HIS A 115 -15.77 9.10 10.18
C HIS A 115 -15.23 8.81 8.78
N ARG A 116 -14.08 9.39 8.42
CA ARG A 116 -13.46 9.17 7.12
C ARG A 116 -13.13 7.68 6.90
N VAL A 117 -13.53 7.15 5.76
CA VAL A 117 -13.19 5.81 5.29
C VAL A 117 -12.57 5.92 3.91
N GLU A 118 -11.48 5.20 3.69
CA GLU A 118 -10.82 5.01 2.39
C GLU A 118 -10.91 3.54 2.02
N GLU A 119 -11.41 3.24 0.84
CA GLU A 119 -11.44 1.86 0.35
C GLU A 119 -10.05 1.45 -0.13
N SER A 120 -9.41 0.50 0.57
CA SER A 120 -8.02 0.12 0.33
C SER A 120 -7.78 -0.43 -1.07
N GLU A 121 -8.71 -1.22 -1.63
CA GLU A 121 -8.59 -1.74 -3.00
C GLU A 121 -8.58 -0.60 -4.02
N ALA A 122 -9.55 0.30 -3.94
CA ALA A 122 -9.65 1.45 -4.84
C ALA A 122 -8.42 2.36 -4.71
N MET A 123 -7.93 2.58 -3.49
CA MET A 123 -6.70 3.33 -3.22
C MET A 123 -5.49 2.70 -3.89
N PHE A 124 -5.28 1.38 -3.76
CA PHE A 124 -4.16 0.69 -4.44
C PHE A 124 -4.21 0.88 -5.95
N LEU A 125 -5.36 0.66 -6.57
CA LEU A 125 -5.52 0.82 -8.01
C LEU A 125 -5.34 2.27 -8.46
N CYS A 126 -5.78 3.23 -7.65
CA CYS A 126 -5.54 4.66 -7.91
C CYS A 126 -4.04 4.99 -7.87
N LEU A 127 -3.31 4.52 -6.86
CA LEU A 127 -1.86 4.73 -6.75
C LEU A 127 -1.10 4.08 -7.92
N LEU A 128 -1.48 2.87 -8.33
CA LEU A 128 -0.85 2.21 -9.47
C LEU A 128 -1.08 3.00 -10.78
N ARG A 129 -2.29 3.54 -11.00
CA ARG A 129 -2.56 4.42 -12.15
C ARG A 129 -1.70 5.68 -12.12
N GLN A 130 -1.60 6.35 -10.97
CA GLN A 130 -0.74 7.53 -10.80
C GLN A 130 0.74 7.21 -11.06
N PHE A 131 1.24 6.06 -10.60
CA PHE A 131 2.60 5.64 -10.88
C PHE A 131 2.83 5.34 -12.36
N ARG A 132 1.84 4.76 -13.05
CA ARG A 132 1.87 4.56 -14.51
C ARG A 132 1.86 5.89 -15.25
N GLU A 133 0.95 6.81 -14.92
CA GLU A 133 0.86 8.15 -15.52
C GLU A 133 2.15 8.96 -15.33
N THR A 134 2.77 8.85 -14.16
CA THR A 134 4.05 9.50 -13.85
C THR A 134 5.27 8.73 -14.35
N ARG A 135 5.06 7.61 -15.07
CA ARG A 135 6.12 6.75 -15.63
C ARG A 135 7.09 6.20 -14.57
N ILE A 136 6.58 5.83 -13.42
CA ILE A 136 7.34 5.12 -12.38
C ILE A 136 7.25 3.61 -12.61
N ILE A 137 6.10 3.13 -13.07
CA ILE A 137 5.85 1.72 -13.44
C ILE A 137 5.29 1.63 -14.86
N PRO A 138 5.37 0.47 -15.53
CA PRO A 138 4.84 0.26 -16.88
C PRO A 138 3.32 0.27 -16.95
#